data_7f2d73ec5c6cdddb87afd59577ff8a87
#
_entry.id   7f2d73ec5c6cdddb87afd59577ff8a87
#
_cell.length_a   1.000
_cell.length_b   1.000
_cell.length_c   1.000
_cell.angle_alpha   90.00
_cell.angle_beta   90.00
_cell.angle_gamma   90.00
#
_symmetry.space_group_name_H-M   'P 1'
#
loop_
_entity.id
_entity.type
_entity.pdbx_description
1 polymer ?
#
loop_
_entity_poly.entity_id
_entity_poly.type
_entity_poly.pdbx_seq_one_letter_code
_entity_poly.pdbx_strand_id
1 'polypeptide(L)'
;MLCKELPHVSWFENNNPYTECHYLFHYIILPDVKGETMTVKIWHGEFCYEKSVDEITDERTFPMTSEGRNDMIEYIRQADFEYVQ
;
A
#
# COMPACT_ATOMS: atom_id res chain seq x y z
N MET A 1 13.94 4.24 4.61
CA MET A 1 13.58 2.93 4.05
C MET A 1 12.07 2.79 3.97
N LEU A 2 11.58 2.36 2.82
CA LEU A 2 10.15 2.17 2.59
C LEU A 2 9.57 1.12 3.55
N CYS A 3 8.37 1.37 4.04
CA CYS A 3 7.64 0.49 4.96
C CYS A 3 8.27 0.35 6.34
N LYS A 4 9.25 1.17 6.67
CA LYS A 4 9.93 1.10 7.96
C LYS A 4 8.98 1.31 9.13
N GLU A 5 8.04 2.23 8.99
CA GLU A 5 7.11 2.59 10.04
C GLU A 5 5.66 2.28 9.69
N LEU A 6 5.46 1.26 8.86
CA LEU A 6 4.11 0.87 8.49
C LEU A 6 3.31 0.54 9.75
N PRO A 7 2.10 1.10 9.91
CA PRO A 7 1.33 0.88 11.12
C PRO A 7 0.88 -0.58 11.28
N HIS A 8 0.51 -0.93 12.50
CA HIS A 8 -0.02 -2.25 12.80
C HIS A 8 -1.39 -2.44 12.17
N VAL A 9 -1.84 -3.70 12.12
CA VAL A 9 -3.15 -4.05 11.60
C VAL A 9 -4.27 -3.22 12.25
N SER A 10 -4.11 -2.90 13.54
CA SER A 10 -5.10 -2.10 14.26
C SER A 10 -5.39 -0.74 13.62
N TRP A 11 -4.40 -0.14 12.95
CA TRP A 11 -4.59 1.09 12.22
C TRP A 11 -5.65 0.93 11.13
N PHE A 12 -5.56 -0.18 10.40
CA PHE A 12 -6.48 -0.49 9.31
C PHE A 12 -7.83 -0.97 9.82
N GLU A 13 -7.85 -1.63 10.97
CA GLU A 13 -9.08 -2.08 11.60
C GLU A 13 -9.96 -0.90 12.02
N ASN A 14 -9.37 0.28 12.20
CA ASN A 14 -10.08 1.52 12.48
C ASN A 14 -10.45 2.29 11.22
N ASN A 15 -10.39 1.61 10.06
CA ASN A 15 -10.77 2.18 8.77
C ASN A 15 -9.89 3.37 8.35
N ASN A 16 -8.61 3.33 8.72
CA ASN A 16 -7.65 4.39 8.36
C ASN A 16 -6.82 3.98 7.16
N PRO A 17 -6.80 4.77 6.10
CA PRO A 17 -5.89 4.48 4.97
C PRO A 17 -4.47 4.91 5.32
N TYR A 18 -3.51 4.41 4.56
CA TYR A 18 -2.11 4.78 4.74
C TYR A 18 -1.44 4.94 3.39
N THR A 19 -0.69 6.01 3.21
CA THR A 19 0.00 6.29 1.96
C THR A 19 1.45 6.66 2.23
N GLU A 20 2.33 6.32 1.30
CA GLU A 20 3.75 6.63 1.40
C GLU A 20 4.32 6.73 -0.02
N CYS A 21 5.47 7.36 -0.16
CA CYS A 21 6.15 7.42 -1.45
C CYS A 21 7.66 7.27 -1.27
N HIS A 22 8.30 6.75 -2.32
CA HIS A 22 9.74 6.62 -2.39
C HIS A 22 10.15 7.08 -3.80
N TYR A 23 10.62 8.32 -3.91
CA TYR A 23 10.84 8.99 -5.19
C TYR A 23 9.51 9.07 -5.94
N LEU A 24 9.44 8.54 -7.16
CA LEU A 24 8.20 8.56 -7.95
C LEU A 24 7.32 7.32 -7.73
N PHE A 25 7.78 6.41 -6.88
CA PHE A 25 7.00 5.24 -6.49
C PHE A 25 6.05 5.60 -5.37
N HIS A 26 4.77 5.41 -5.59
CA HIS A 26 3.73 5.71 -4.60
C HIS A 26 2.86 4.49 -4.33
N TYR A 27 2.37 4.39 -3.11
CA TYR A 27 1.35 3.39 -2.82
C TYR A 27 0.36 3.93 -1.79
N ILE A 28 -0.83 3.36 -1.80
CA ILE A 28 -1.84 3.63 -0.79
C ILE A 28 -2.46 2.31 -0.37
N ILE A 29 -2.74 2.19 0.92
CA ILE A 29 -3.39 1.02 1.50
C ILE A 29 -4.78 1.44 1.93
N LEU A 30 -5.80 0.83 1.33
CA LEU A 30 -7.20 1.14 1.60
C LEU A 30 -7.82 -0.02 2.36
N PRO A 31 -8.20 0.18 3.63
CA PRO A 31 -8.81 -0.90 4.41
C PRO A 31 -10.27 -1.09 4.04
N ASP A 32 -10.74 -2.33 4.13
CA ASP A 32 -12.15 -2.67 4.06
C ASP A 32 -12.47 -3.43 5.34
N VAL A 33 -12.97 -2.72 6.33
CA VAL A 33 -13.24 -3.29 7.65
C VAL A 33 -14.29 -4.39 7.59
N LYS A 34 -15.32 -4.20 6.76
CA LYS A 34 -16.39 -5.20 6.63
C LYS A 34 -15.88 -6.50 6.00
N GLY A 35 -15.02 -6.38 5.01
CA GLY A 35 -14.44 -7.54 4.34
C GLY A 35 -13.18 -8.05 5.01
N GLU A 36 -12.70 -7.34 6.03
CA GLU A 36 -11.47 -7.68 6.73
C GLU A 36 -10.28 -7.81 5.79
N THR A 37 -10.17 -6.87 4.84
CA THR A 37 -9.09 -6.87 3.86
C THR A 37 -8.42 -5.50 3.77
N MET A 38 -7.22 -5.51 3.18
CA MET A 38 -6.43 -4.29 2.92
C MET A 38 -6.02 -4.33 1.46
N THR A 39 -6.39 -3.32 0.68
CA THR A 39 -6.04 -3.25 -0.74
C THR A 39 -4.93 -2.25 -0.95
N VAL A 40 -3.84 -2.70 -1.59
CA VAL A 40 -2.70 -1.86 -1.93
C VAL A 40 -2.84 -1.45 -3.39
N LYS A 41 -2.72 -0.16 -3.66
CA LYS A 41 -2.70 0.38 -5.02
C LYS A 41 -1.38 1.10 -5.22
N ILE A 42 -0.71 0.80 -6.33
CA ILE A 42 0.63 1.32 -6.63
C ILE A 42 0.56 2.13 -7.94
N TRP A 43 1.22 3.27 -7.94
CA TRP A 43 1.36 4.07 -9.16
C TRP A 43 2.72 4.76 -9.15
N HIS A 44 3.12 5.26 -10.32
CA HIS A 44 4.38 5.98 -10.48
C HIS A 44 4.11 7.34 -11.08
N GLY A 45 4.73 8.38 -10.53
CA GLY A 45 4.54 9.73 -11.02
C GLY A 45 4.72 10.77 -9.92
N GLU A 46 4.39 12.01 -10.27
CA GLU A 46 4.59 13.14 -9.35
C GLU A 46 3.34 13.50 -8.55
N PHE A 47 2.20 12.89 -8.85
CA PHE A 47 0.93 13.28 -8.24
C PHE A 47 0.46 12.32 -7.16
N CYS A 48 -0.33 12.83 -6.23
CA CYS A 48 -0.93 12.04 -5.18
C CYS A 48 -2.02 11.12 -5.74
N TYR A 49 -2.53 10.22 -4.90
CA TYR A 49 -3.52 9.24 -5.30
C TYR A 49 -4.73 9.85 -6.01
N GLU A 50 -5.27 10.94 -5.47
CA GLU A 50 -6.48 11.56 -6.02
C GLU A 50 -6.31 11.98 -7.49
N LYS A 51 -5.11 12.39 -7.87
CA LYS A 51 -4.82 12.80 -9.25
C LYS A 51 -4.30 11.66 -10.12
N SER A 52 -3.99 10.53 -9.52
CA SER A 52 -3.37 9.40 -10.20
C SER A 52 -4.25 8.16 -10.26
N VAL A 53 -5.55 8.30 -9.98
CA VAL A 53 -6.48 7.17 -9.95
C VAL A 53 -6.45 6.38 -11.25
N ASP A 54 -6.33 7.07 -12.38
CA ASP A 54 -6.29 6.44 -13.70
C ASP A 54 -4.90 5.91 -14.08
N GLU A 55 -3.91 6.15 -13.23
CA GLU A 55 -2.52 5.76 -13.48
C GLU A 55 -2.04 4.61 -12.58
N ILE A 56 -2.97 3.96 -11.90
CA ILE A 56 -2.64 2.82 -11.04
C ILE A 56 -2.06 1.71 -11.90
N THR A 57 -0.84 1.31 -11.59
CA THR A 57 -0.14 0.28 -12.36
C THR A 57 -0.26 -1.11 -11.75
N ASP A 58 -0.58 -1.19 -10.47
CA ASP A 58 -0.70 -2.48 -9.78
C ASP A 58 -1.65 -2.35 -8.61
N GLU A 59 -2.35 -3.44 -8.29
CA GLU A 59 -3.28 -3.48 -7.18
C GLU A 59 -3.34 -4.90 -6.64
N ARG A 60 -3.36 -5.02 -5.32
CA ARG A 60 -3.44 -6.33 -4.68
C ARG A 60 -4.13 -6.22 -3.32
N THR A 61 -4.91 -7.23 -2.96
CA THR A 61 -5.66 -7.28 -1.71
C THR A 61 -5.07 -8.33 -0.78
N PHE A 62 -4.95 -7.98 0.50
CA PHE A 62 -4.41 -8.86 1.54
C PHE A 62 -5.40 -8.96 2.70
N PRO A 63 -5.39 -10.07 3.45
CA PRO A 63 -6.24 -10.18 4.63
C PRO A 63 -5.78 -9.21 5.73
N MET A 64 -6.73 -8.74 6.54
CA MET A 64 -6.46 -7.80 7.63
C MET A 64 -5.97 -8.57 8.86
N THR A 65 -4.80 -9.18 8.73
CA THR A 65 -4.15 -9.98 9.76
C THR A 65 -2.67 -9.63 9.81
N SER A 66 -1.98 -10.09 10.87
CA SER A 66 -0.53 -9.87 10.96
C SER A 66 0.21 -10.52 9.80
N GLU A 67 -0.22 -11.69 9.37
CA GLU A 67 0.37 -12.37 8.23
C GLU A 67 0.11 -11.60 6.94
N GLY A 68 -1.13 -11.11 6.75
CA GLY A 68 -1.48 -10.30 5.60
C GLY A 68 -0.67 -9.02 5.55
N ARG A 69 -0.44 -8.41 6.71
CA ARG A 69 0.39 -7.21 6.81
C ARG A 69 1.83 -7.51 6.37
N ASN A 70 2.39 -8.62 6.83
CA ASN A 70 3.74 -9.01 6.45
C ASN A 70 3.86 -9.28 4.95
N ASP A 71 2.89 -9.97 4.38
CA ASP A 71 2.85 -10.24 2.94
C ASP A 71 2.71 -8.94 2.14
N MET A 72 1.91 -8.02 2.64
CA MET A 72 1.73 -6.71 2.02
C MET A 72 3.03 -5.90 2.01
N ILE A 73 3.75 -5.90 3.12
CA ILE A 73 5.03 -5.20 3.22
C ILE A 73 6.03 -5.78 2.21
N GLU A 74 6.11 -7.09 2.12
CA GLU A 74 6.99 -7.75 1.15
C GLU A 74 6.61 -7.39 -0.28
N TYR A 75 5.32 -7.41 -0.58
CA TYR A 75 4.83 -7.05 -1.90
C TYR A 75 5.23 -5.63 -2.28
N ILE A 76 5.03 -4.67 -1.36
CA ILE A 76 5.37 -3.28 -1.61
C ILE A 76 6.88 -3.10 -1.79
N ARG A 77 7.68 -3.73 -0.95
CA ARG A 77 9.13 -3.64 -1.04
C ARG A 77 9.65 -4.24 -2.34
N GLN A 78 9.07 -5.35 -2.77
CA GLN A 78 9.45 -5.99 -4.02
C GLN A 78 9.13 -5.09 -5.21
N ALA A 79 7.94 -4.47 -5.21
CA ALA A 79 7.52 -3.57 -6.25
C ALA A 79 8.43 -2.34 -6.33
N ASP A 80 8.79 -1.78 -5.17
CA ASP A 80 9.68 -0.63 -5.11
C ASP A 80 11.08 -1.00 -5.60
N PHE A 81 11.57 -2.16 -5.20
CA PHE A 81 12.87 -2.66 -5.64
C PHE A 81 12.94 -2.80 -7.15
N GLU A 82 11.91 -3.38 -7.74
CA GLU A 82 11.82 -3.55 -9.20
C GLU A 82 11.75 -2.21 -9.93
N TYR A 83 11.07 -1.25 -9.31
CA TYR A 83 10.93 0.07 -9.92
C TYR A 83 12.26 0.83 -9.97
N VAL A 84 13.06 0.74 -8.90
CA VAL A 84 14.32 1.50 -8.80
C VAL A 84 15.50 0.79 -9.48
N GLN A 85 15.30 -0.43 -9.94
CA GLN A 85 16.29 -1.16 -10.72
C GLN A 85 16.34 -0.58 -12.15
#